data_9b1707569f77e9d9ceb9105b412591a8
#
_entry.id   9b1707569f77e9d9ceb9105b412591a8
#
_cell.length_a   1.000
_cell.length_b   1.000
_cell.length_c   1.000
_cell.angle_alpha   90.00
_cell.angle_beta   90.00
_cell.angle_gamma   90.00
#
_symmetry.space_group_name_H-M   'P 1'
#
loop_
_entity.id
_entity.type
_entity.pdbx_description
1 polymer ?
#
loop_
_entity_poly.entity_id
_entity_poly.type
_entity_poly.pdbx_seq_one_letter_code
_entity_poly.pdbx_strand_id
1 'polypeptide(L)'
;MNRMSSENRDLFTEAMSSREGGRVQLKYVIKKRCVRNITSFYRNVSKKYKYTYSQELMEKNVNDAYDDMLRIENGLLRRKPTLSRWQGYHMANTDKWYYAYIIDGDTVTIIDACHAQNMKENPKGDKSE
;
A
#
# COMPACT_ATOMS: atom_id res chain seq x y z
N MET A 1 17.89 18.75 -6.96
CA MET A 1 17.89 18.27 -6.69
C MET A 1 17.71 17.33 -6.28
N ASN A 2 17.42 16.97 -6.09
CA ASN A 2 17.35 16.05 -5.50
C ASN A 2 16.45 15.09 -5.78
N ARG A 3 15.94 14.94 -6.74
CA ARG A 3 15.09 14.08 -7.06
C ARG A 3 15.64 12.77 -7.11
N MET A 4 16.73 12.62 -7.43
CA MET A 4 17.33 11.47 -7.47
C MET A 4 17.30 10.86 -6.21
N SER A 5 17.52 11.57 -5.18
CA SER A 5 17.50 10.95 -3.93
C SER A 5 16.18 10.40 -3.60
N SER A 6 15.14 10.91 -4.14
CA SER A 6 13.84 10.39 -3.79
C SER A 6 13.65 8.99 -4.35
N GLU A 7 14.45 8.56 -5.28
CA GLU A 7 14.30 7.25 -5.76
C GLU A 7 14.82 6.27 -4.78
N ASN A 8 15.74 6.62 -3.93
CA ASN A 8 16.29 5.73 -2.97
C ASN A 8 15.79 5.95 -1.56
N ARG A 9 14.84 6.83 -1.40
CA ARG A 9 14.31 7.10 -0.10
C ARG A 9 12.88 6.69 -0.02
N ASP A 10 12.41 6.54 1.18
CA ASP A 10 11.00 6.26 1.38
C ASP A 10 10.22 7.48 0.96
N LEU A 11 9.05 7.25 0.45
CA LEU A 11 8.15 8.33 0.17
C LEU A 11 7.55 8.72 1.51
N PHE A 12 7.83 9.91 1.95
CA PHE A 12 7.35 10.35 3.25
C PHE A 12 6.16 11.27 3.06
N THR A 13 5.02 10.83 3.53
CA THR A 13 3.83 11.64 3.46
C THR A 13 3.46 12.01 4.86
N GLU A 14 3.53 13.28 5.15
CA GLU A 14 3.18 13.73 6.45
C GLU A 14 1.74 14.06 6.49
N ALA A 15 0.92 13.08 6.46
CA ALA A 15 -0.50 13.30 6.51
C ALA A 15 -0.96 12.96 7.89
N MET A 16 -1.65 13.89 8.50
CA MET A 16 -2.12 13.68 9.83
C MET A 16 -3.55 13.24 9.76
N SER A 17 -3.79 12.07 10.30
CA SER A 17 -5.12 11.56 10.33
C SER A 17 -5.74 12.08 11.59
N SER A 18 -6.29 13.26 11.55
CA SER A 18 -6.76 13.87 12.75
C SER A 18 -8.24 13.64 12.95
N ARG A 19 -8.63 13.40 14.13
CA ARG A 19 -10.01 13.21 14.43
C ARG A 19 -10.37 14.10 15.55
N GLU A 20 -11.58 14.51 15.55
CA GLU A 20 -11.98 15.31 16.58
C GLU A 20 -12.13 14.44 17.74
N GLY A 21 -12.18 14.89 18.89
CA GLY A 21 -12.42 14.11 20.04
C GLY A 21 -11.19 13.49 20.66
N GLY A 22 -10.07 13.95 20.29
CA GLY A 22 -8.87 13.52 20.94
C GLY A 22 -8.24 12.24 20.49
N ARG A 23 -8.60 11.78 19.33
CA ARG A 23 -7.95 10.61 18.83
C ARG A 23 -6.52 10.92 18.52
N VAL A 24 -5.69 9.89 18.59
CA VAL A 24 -4.29 10.03 18.27
C VAL A 24 -4.13 10.36 16.80
N GLN A 25 -3.24 11.29 16.51
CA GLN A 25 -2.91 11.61 15.14
C GLN A 25 -1.77 10.74 14.72
N LEU A 26 -1.90 10.10 13.60
CA LEU A 26 -0.90 9.16 13.10
C LEU A 26 -0.14 9.78 11.94
N LYS A 27 1.13 9.46 11.88
CA LYS A 27 1.98 9.87 10.79
C LYS A 27 2.19 8.66 9.90
N TYR A 28 2.25 8.87 8.62
CA TYR A 28 2.36 7.77 7.67
C TYR A 28 3.61 7.88 6.83
N VAL A 29 4.35 6.78 6.76
CA VAL A 29 5.52 6.68 5.91
C VAL A 29 5.22 5.54 4.94
N ILE A 30 5.30 5.81 3.65
CA ILE A 30 5.01 4.82 2.62
C ILE A 30 6.32 4.48 1.94
N LYS A 31 6.73 3.22 2.06
CA LYS A 31 7.99 2.79 1.47
C LYS A 31 7.89 2.78 -0.04
N LYS A 32 8.99 3.05 -0.70
CA LYS A 32 8.95 3.15 -2.14
C LYS A 32 8.57 1.83 -2.79
N ARG A 33 8.77 0.71 -2.12
CA ARG A 33 8.32 -0.58 -2.64
C ARG A 33 6.81 -0.56 -2.86
N CYS A 34 6.06 0.06 -1.95
CA CYS A 34 4.62 0.13 -2.09
C CYS A 34 4.25 0.95 -3.31
N VAL A 35 4.90 2.09 -3.48
CA VAL A 35 4.64 2.95 -4.61
C VAL A 35 4.93 2.21 -5.91
N ARG A 36 6.07 1.52 -5.94
CA ARG A 36 6.46 0.79 -7.13
C ARG A 36 5.47 -0.32 -7.44
N ASN A 37 5.05 -1.07 -6.44
CA ASN A 37 4.13 -2.18 -6.68
C ASN A 37 2.79 -1.69 -7.19
N ILE A 38 2.29 -0.59 -6.63
CA ILE A 38 1.00 -0.06 -7.04
C ILE A 38 1.09 0.51 -8.46
N THR A 39 2.11 1.30 -8.73
CA THR A 39 2.22 1.91 -10.04
C THR A 39 2.50 0.87 -11.12
N SER A 40 3.31 -0.14 -10.82
CA SER A 40 3.60 -1.18 -11.79
C SER A 40 2.36 -1.99 -12.12
N PHE A 41 1.56 -2.28 -11.10
CA PHE A 41 0.35 -3.05 -11.33
C PHE A 41 -0.58 -2.31 -12.31
N TYR A 42 -0.82 -1.03 -12.05
CA TYR A 42 -1.75 -0.29 -12.90
C TYR A 42 -1.14 0.06 -14.26
N ARG A 43 0.19 0.17 -14.34
CA ARG A 43 0.83 0.36 -15.62
C ARG A 43 0.63 -0.88 -16.48
N ASN A 44 0.72 -2.07 -15.87
CA ASN A 44 0.51 -3.31 -16.61
C ASN A 44 -0.95 -3.44 -17.04
N VAL A 45 -1.88 -3.00 -16.22
CA VAL A 45 -3.29 -3.00 -16.61
C VAL A 45 -3.48 -2.06 -17.81
N SER A 46 -2.83 -0.90 -17.75
CA SER A 46 -2.94 0.06 -18.81
C SER A 46 -2.42 -0.51 -20.13
N LYS A 47 -1.32 -1.26 -20.11
CA LYS A 47 -0.78 -1.84 -21.30
C LYS A 47 -1.71 -2.91 -21.87
N LYS A 48 -2.30 -3.70 -20.97
CA LYS A 48 -3.16 -4.78 -21.40
C LYS A 48 -4.48 -4.28 -21.97
N TYR A 49 -4.99 -3.19 -21.43
CA TYR A 49 -6.28 -2.67 -21.85
C TYR A 49 -6.14 -1.26 -22.41
N LYS A 50 -5.17 -1.05 -23.27
CA LYS A 50 -4.81 0.29 -23.69
C LYS A 50 -5.90 1.09 -24.37
N TYR A 51 -6.91 0.43 -24.88
CA TYR A 51 -7.97 1.18 -25.54
C TYR A 51 -9.14 1.48 -24.63
N THR A 52 -9.18 0.88 -23.46
CA THR A 52 -10.30 1.08 -22.55
C THR A 52 -9.88 1.59 -21.18
N TYR A 53 -8.58 1.57 -20.89
CA TYR A 53 -8.09 1.98 -19.59
C TYR A 53 -7.30 3.26 -19.77
N SER A 54 -7.92 4.38 -19.45
CA SER A 54 -7.31 5.67 -19.73
C SER A 54 -6.25 6.04 -18.71
N GLN A 55 -5.45 7.03 -19.06
CA GLN A 55 -4.46 7.56 -18.14
C GLN A 55 -5.15 8.13 -16.91
N GLU A 56 -6.30 8.76 -17.09
CA GLU A 56 -7.02 9.33 -15.97
C GLU A 56 -7.49 8.25 -15.03
N LEU A 57 -7.94 7.14 -15.55
CA LEU A 57 -8.41 6.05 -14.73
C LEU A 57 -7.23 5.44 -13.96
N MET A 58 -6.08 5.34 -14.62
CA MET A 58 -4.91 4.82 -13.96
C MET A 58 -4.53 5.70 -12.79
N GLU A 59 -4.54 7.02 -13.00
CA GLU A 59 -4.18 7.93 -11.93
C GLU A 59 -5.17 7.88 -10.80
N LYS A 60 -6.45 7.71 -11.11
CA LYS A 60 -7.45 7.62 -10.08
C LYS A 60 -7.21 6.38 -9.23
N ASN A 61 -6.90 5.26 -9.86
CA ASN A 61 -6.69 4.03 -9.14
C ASN A 61 -5.45 4.09 -8.24
N VAL A 62 -4.40 4.73 -8.72
CA VAL A 62 -3.20 4.90 -7.92
C VAL A 62 -3.50 5.81 -6.73
N ASN A 63 -4.22 6.89 -6.95
CA ASN A 63 -4.55 7.81 -5.88
C ASN A 63 -5.47 7.17 -4.85
N ASP A 64 -6.40 6.32 -5.30
CA ASP A 64 -7.28 5.63 -4.38
C ASP A 64 -6.47 4.71 -3.45
N ALA A 65 -5.44 4.06 -3.98
CA ALA A 65 -4.60 3.21 -3.15
C ALA A 65 -3.83 4.05 -2.12
N TYR A 66 -3.38 5.24 -2.50
CA TYR A 66 -2.70 6.10 -1.56
C TYR A 66 -3.67 6.54 -0.46
N ASP A 67 -4.91 6.87 -0.83
CA ASP A 67 -5.90 7.28 0.15
C ASP A 67 -6.18 6.14 1.12
N ASP A 68 -6.20 4.91 0.62
CA ASP A 68 -6.42 3.76 1.48
C ASP A 68 -5.29 3.61 2.49
N MET A 69 -4.06 3.82 2.05
CA MET A 69 -2.92 3.66 2.95
C MET A 69 -2.99 4.68 4.09
N LEU A 70 -3.52 5.85 3.82
CA LEU A 70 -3.61 6.88 4.84
C LEU A 70 -4.77 6.65 5.80
N ARG A 71 -5.58 5.61 5.56
CA ARG A 71 -6.66 5.26 6.47
C ARG A 71 -6.32 4.06 7.36
N ILE A 72 -5.12 3.49 7.19
CA ILE A 72 -4.74 2.33 7.98
C ILE A 72 -4.76 2.69 9.47
N GLU A 73 -5.34 1.84 10.26
CA GLU A 73 -5.50 1.99 11.69
C GLU A 73 -6.59 3.01 12.08
N ASN A 74 -6.93 3.94 11.22
CA ASN A 74 -8.03 4.86 11.52
C ASN A 74 -9.28 4.50 10.73
N GLY A 75 -9.12 3.95 9.56
CA GLY A 75 -10.26 3.57 8.75
C GLY A 75 -10.22 2.14 8.27
N LEU A 76 -9.03 1.58 8.17
CA LEU A 76 -8.90 0.19 7.77
C LEU A 76 -8.42 -0.59 8.98
N LEU A 77 -9.10 -1.68 9.27
CA LEU A 77 -8.83 -2.45 10.47
C LEU A 77 -7.60 -3.33 10.32
N ARG A 78 -6.92 -3.50 11.43
CA ARG A 78 -5.75 -4.35 11.48
C ARG A 78 -6.17 -5.81 11.39
N ARG A 79 -5.43 -6.59 10.65
CA ARG A 79 -5.67 -8.00 10.49
C ARG A 79 -4.37 -8.76 10.59
N LYS A 80 -4.47 -10.06 10.75
CA LYS A 80 -3.29 -10.90 10.74
C LYS A 80 -2.87 -11.11 9.29
N PRO A 81 -1.57 -11.12 9.02
CA PRO A 81 -1.11 -11.33 7.66
C PRO A 81 -1.43 -12.72 7.16
N THR A 82 -1.74 -12.82 5.88
CA THR A 82 -2.03 -14.09 5.25
C THR A 82 -0.93 -14.55 4.31
N LEU A 83 0.05 -13.70 4.01
CA LEU A 83 1.19 -14.10 3.21
C LEU A 83 2.34 -14.43 4.13
N SER A 84 3.05 -15.51 3.83
CA SER A 84 4.16 -15.92 4.69
C SER A 84 5.24 -14.85 4.74
N ARG A 85 5.46 -14.13 3.64
CA ARG A 85 6.50 -13.10 3.64
C ARG A 85 6.12 -11.88 4.47
N TRP A 86 4.88 -11.82 4.91
CA TRP A 86 4.42 -10.70 5.73
C TRP A 86 4.33 -11.07 7.21
N GLN A 87 4.83 -12.23 7.59
CA GLN A 87 4.81 -12.60 8.98
C GLN A 87 5.62 -11.60 9.79
N GLY A 88 5.09 -11.20 10.92
CA GLY A 88 5.74 -10.20 11.74
C GLY A 88 5.24 -8.78 11.49
N TYR A 89 4.47 -8.59 10.44
CA TYR A 89 3.88 -7.29 10.17
C TYR A 89 2.40 -7.32 10.49
N HIS A 90 1.76 -6.17 10.51
CA HIS A 90 0.31 -6.09 10.54
C HIS A 90 -0.17 -6.01 9.10
N MET A 91 -1.42 -6.31 8.88
CA MET A 91 -2.00 -6.25 7.55
C MET A 91 -3.29 -5.46 7.60
N ALA A 92 -3.57 -4.71 6.56
CA ALA A 92 -4.85 -4.06 6.36
C ALA A 92 -5.21 -4.18 4.90
N ASN A 93 -6.48 -4.15 4.58
CA ASN A 93 -6.86 -4.33 3.18
C ASN A 93 -8.16 -3.65 2.83
N THR A 94 -8.30 -3.36 1.56
CA THR A 94 -9.57 -3.03 0.95
C THR A 94 -9.95 -4.23 0.10
N ASP A 95 -10.94 -4.08 -0.75
CA ASP A 95 -11.30 -5.16 -1.67
C ASP A 95 -10.27 -5.27 -2.80
N LYS A 96 -9.43 -4.27 -3.00
CA LYS A 96 -8.46 -4.28 -4.09
C LYS A 96 -7.04 -4.49 -3.66
N TRP A 97 -6.63 -3.89 -2.55
CA TRP A 97 -5.25 -3.93 -2.14
C TRP A 97 -5.07 -4.40 -0.72
N TYR A 98 -3.99 -5.12 -0.48
CA TYR A 98 -3.56 -5.56 0.83
C TYR A 98 -2.25 -4.87 1.15
N TYR A 99 -2.08 -4.42 2.37
CA TYR A 99 -0.93 -3.65 2.77
C TYR A 99 -0.31 -4.24 4.02
N ALA A 100 1.01 -4.35 4.04
CA ALA A 100 1.75 -4.79 5.21
C ALA A 100 2.38 -3.57 5.86
N TYR A 101 2.29 -3.46 7.16
CA TYR A 101 2.79 -2.27 7.83
C TYR A 101 3.25 -2.56 9.25
N ILE A 102 3.97 -1.62 9.82
CA ILE A 102 4.37 -1.68 11.20
C ILE A 102 3.97 -0.37 11.86
N ILE A 103 3.85 -0.40 13.16
CA ILE A 103 3.53 0.79 13.93
C ILE A 103 4.62 1.02 14.93
N ASP A 104 5.12 2.23 15.00
CA ASP A 104 6.14 2.58 15.96
C ASP A 104 5.68 3.92 16.55
N GLY A 105 5.14 3.86 17.76
CA GLY A 105 4.58 5.05 18.38
C GLY A 105 3.38 5.55 17.61
N ASP A 106 3.48 6.76 17.09
CA ASP A 106 2.40 7.33 16.30
C ASP A 106 2.68 7.25 14.80
N THR A 107 3.68 6.47 14.39
CA THR A 107 4.06 6.38 12.99
C THR A 107 3.69 5.02 12.41
N VAL A 108 2.95 5.06 11.32
CA VAL A 108 2.56 3.87 10.59
C VAL A 108 3.46 3.82 9.36
N THR A 109 4.26 2.77 9.24
CA THR A 109 5.15 2.61 8.09
C THR A 109 4.63 1.48 7.23
N ILE A 110 4.19 1.80 6.02
CA ILE A 110 3.65 0.80 5.11
C ILE A 110 4.81 0.22 4.32
N ILE A 111 5.05 -1.06 4.53
CA ILE A 111 6.22 -1.76 4.04
C ILE A 111 6.01 -2.34 2.64
N ASP A 112 4.82 -2.82 2.39
CA ASP A 112 4.56 -3.54 1.15
C ASP A 112 3.10 -3.42 0.77
N ALA A 113 2.81 -3.60 -0.49
CA ALA A 113 1.45 -3.57 -1.01
C ALA A 113 1.31 -4.67 -2.05
N CYS A 114 0.20 -5.36 -2.04
CA CYS A 114 -0.04 -6.45 -2.98
C CYS A 114 -1.50 -6.39 -3.42
N HIS A 115 -1.73 -6.42 -4.72
CA HIS A 115 -3.10 -6.38 -5.22
C HIS A 115 -3.81 -7.69 -4.85
N ALA A 116 -5.09 -7.59 -4.61
CA ALA A 116 -5.87 -8.73 -4.13
C ALA A 116 -5.74 -9.95 -5.02
N GLN A 117 -5.68 -9.74 -6.33
CA GLN A 117 -5.59 -10.88 -7.23
C GLN A 117 -4.26 -11.60 -7.12
N ASN A 118 -3.26 -10.99 -6.51
CA ASN A 118 -1.95 -11.60 -6.34
C ASN A 118 -1.71 -12.07 -4.91
N MET A 119 -2.74 -12.10 -4.10
CA MET A 119 -2.58 -12.48 -2.70
C MET A 119 -2.55 -13.98 -2.47
N LYS A 120 -2.83 -14.77 -3.46
CA LYS A 120 -2.83 -16.18 -3.27
C LYS A 120 -1.44 -16.70 -3.13
N GLU A 121 -1.25 -17.61 -2.20
CA GLU A 121 0.01 -18.28 -2.07
C GLU A 121 -0.19 -19.71 -2.46
N ASN A 122 0.81 -20.29 -3.06
CA ASN A 122 0.74 -21.68 -3.42
C ASN A 122 0.83 -22.47 -2.15
N PRO A 123 -0.20 -23.18 -1.79
CA PRO A 123 -0.18 -23.92 -0.56
C PRO A 123 0.86 -25.01 -0.54
N LYS A 124 1.33 -25.37 -1.70
CA LYS A 124 2.38 -26.32 -1.70
C LYS A 124 3.68 -25.65 -1.59
N GLY A 125 3.68 -24.53 -1.47
CA GLY A 125 4.83 -23.83 -1.35
C GLY A 125 5.19 -23.08 -2.52
N ASP A 126 4.57 -23.22 -2.73
CA ASP A 126 4.85 -22.77 -3.30
C ASP A 126 5.26 -22.52 -3.78
N LYS A 127 5.31 -22.81 -3.91
CA LYS A 127 5.67 -22.74 -4.43
C LYS A 127 5.86 -22.30 -5.04
N SER A 128 5.79 -21.93 -4.87
CA SER A 128 5.89 -21.60 -5.31
C SER A 128 6.03 -21.42 -5.82
N GLU A 129 6.00 -21.44 -5.68
CA GLU A 129 6.10 -21.52 -6.05
C GLU A 129 6.23 -21.48 -6.47
#